data_1c8f76ddf790ba705587537719abfddf
#
_entry.id   1c8f76ddf790ba705587537719abfddf
#
_cell.length_a   1.000
_cell.length_b   1.000
_cell.length_c   1.000
_cell.angle_alpha   90.00
_cell.angle_beta   90.00
_cell.angle_gamma   90.00
#
_symmetry.space_group_name_H-M   'P 1'
#
loop_
_entity.id
_entity.type
_entity.pdbx_description
1 polymer ?
#
loop_
_entity_poly.entity_id
_entity_poly.type
_entity_poly.pdbx_seq_one_letter_code
_entity_poly.pdbx_strand_id
1 'polypeptide(L)'
;MLRNRSFEDSVLPEGYIQREDGIHVKTVSGWLDEFCNGEGLCRWVKGNNIPETEIPAWYTHNAKMELELTDTLNEHRDAALRMQFEKDGSLTNTGYCGISVKAGESYSLYLFAKAKEEIGLDVTIQYQGKVLTGNSLLVSGQEYTRYDMKLTAAEDCHEAQLTISCKEGGEVLLGFISLMPDNTYM
;
A
#
# COMPACT_ATOMS: atom_id res chain seq x y z
N MET A 1 -9.92 -0.09 4.83
CA MET A 1 -9.50 0.40 3.50
C MET A 1 -7.99 0.59 3.50
N LEU A 2 -7.29 0.27 2.42
CA LEU A 2 -5.84 0.47 2.30
C LEU A 2 -5.52 1.96 2.26
N ARG A 3 -4.37 2.31 2.83
CA ARG A 3 -3.79 3.64 2.75
C ARG A 3 -2.61 3.63 1.77
N ASN A 4 -2.34 4.78 1.11
CA ASN A 4 -1.24 4.93 0.15
C ASN A 4 -1.23 3.82 -0.92
N ARG A 5 -2.36 3.63 -1.58
CA ARG A 5 -2.60 2.53 -2.54
C ARG A 5 -1.78 2.64 -3.82
N SER A 6 -1.41 3.85 -4.19
CA SER A 6 -0.62 4.19 -5.38
C SER A 6 0.84 4.56 -5.06
N PHE A 7 1.21 4.51 -3.78
CA PHE A 7 2.56 4.87 -3.27
C PHE A 7 2.92 6.34 -3.42
N GLU A 8 1.99 7.17 -3.92
CA GLU A 8 2.20 8.58 -4.22
C GLU A 8 2.26 9.48 -2.98
N ASP A 9 1.79 9.02 -1.81
CA ASP A 9 1.93 9.75 -0.54
C ASP A 9 3.40 10.01 -0.15
N SER A 10 4.33 9.31 -0.79
CA SER A 10 5.78 9.45 -0.57
C SER A 10 6.43 10.44 -1.53
N VAL A 11 5.71 10.86 -2.57
CA VAL A 11 6.16 11.82 -3.58
C VAL A 11 5.58 13.19 -3.24
N LEU A 12 6.43 14.21 -3.16
CA LEU A 12 6.00 15.57 -2.94
C LEU A 12 5.24 16.09 -4.18
N PRO A 13 3.98 16.48 -4.06
CA PRO A 13 3.27 17.13 -5.16
C PRO A 13 3.97 18.43 -5.57
N GLU A 14 3.79 18.84 -6.82
CA GLU A 14 4.30 20.12 -7.32
C GLU A 14 3.79 21.28 -6.45
N GLY A 15 4.69 22.15 -6.04
CA GLY A 15 4.40 23.29 -5.18
C GLY A 15 4.44 22.99 -3.69
N TYR A 16 4.84 21.80 -3.28
CA TYR A 16 5.10 21.46 -1.89
C TYR A 16 6.61 21.45 -1.60
N ILE A 17 6.97 21.74 -0.37
CA ILE A 17 8.32 21.58 0.16
C ILE A 17 8.28 20.68 1.39
N GLN A 18 9.37 19.98 1.64
CA GLN A 18 9.58 19.27 2.87
C GLN A 18 10.27 20.19 3.88
N ARG A 19 9.69 20.30 5.07
CA ARG A 19 10.29 21.02 6.20
C ARG A 19 11.19 20.10 7.01
N GLU A 20 12.09 20.67 7.80
CA GLU A 20 13.03 19.91 8.65
C GLU A 20 12.33 18.99 9.67
N ASP A 21 11.12 19.34 10.08
CA ASP A 21 10.29 18.51 10.98
C ASP A 21 9.57 17.35 10.24
N GLY A 22 9.85 17.16 8.96
CA GLY A 22 9.22 16.14 8.11
C GLY A 22 7.82 16.53 7.64
N ILE A 23 7.38 17.75 7.86
CA ILE A 23 6.09 18.25 7.40
C ILE A 23 6.24 18.80 5.98
N HIS A 24 5.30 18.43 5.11
CA HIS A 24 5.21 18.93 3.75
C HIS A 24 4.25 20.10 3.72
N VAL A 25 4.65 21.20 3.12
CA VAL A 25 3.88 22.43 3.09
C VAL A 25 3.76 22.93 1.67
N LYS A 26 2.58 23.36 1.26
CA LYS A 26 2.37 23.96 -0.06
C LYS A 26 2.96 25.36 -0.11
N THR A 27 3.87 25.61 -1.03
CA THR A 27 4.60 26.88 -1.15
C THR A 27 3.78 28.01 -1.77
N VAL A 28 2.71 27.70 -2.50
CA VAL A 28 2.10 28.64 -3.46
C VAL A 28 0.82 29.32 -2.96
N SER A 29 0.17 28.78 -1.95
CA SER A 29 -0.96 29.47 -1.32
C SER A 29 -0.91 29.22 0.16
N GLY A 30 -0.72 30.25 0.93
CA GLY A 30 -0.78 30.20 2.39
C GLY A 30 -2.10 29.61 2.94
N TRP A 31 -3.04 29.29 2.05
CA TRP A 31 -4.35 28.76 2.38
C TRP A 31 -4.30 27.49 3.24
N LEU A 32 -3.51 26.51 2.83
CA LEU A 32 -3.35 25.27 3.59
C LEU A 32 -2.54 25.50 4.88
N ASP A 33 -1.59 26.40 4.83
CA ASP A 33 -0.79 26.77 6.00
C ASP A 33 -1.62 27.57 7.01
N GLU A 34 -2.45 28.53 6.55
CA GLU A 34 -3.35 29.28 7.41
C GLU A 34 -4.44 28.40 8.02
N PHE A 35 -5.07 27.55 7.23
CA PHE A 35 -6.14 26.67 7.70
C PHE A 35 -5.65 25.56 8.64
N CYS A 36 -4.44 25.11 8.47
CA CYS A 36 -3.87 23.96 9.18
C CYS A 36 -2.70 24.35 10.10
N ASN A 37 -2.35 25.61 10.23
CA ASN A 37 -1.17 26.12 10.95
C ASN A 37 0.13 25.40 10.54
N GLY A 38 0.31 25.16 9.26
CA GLY A 38 1.43 24.39 8.74
C GLY A 38 1.35 22.89 9.04
N GLU A 39 0.22 22.42 9.57
CA GLU A 39 0.03 21.01 9.93
C GLU A 39 -0.81 20.25 8.89
N GLY A 40 -1.48 20.92 7.98
CA GLY A 40 -2.35 20.45 6.93
C GLY A 40 -2.34 18.98 6.62
N LEU A 41 -2.08 18.66 5.38
CA LEU A 41 -1.95 17.27 4.90
C LEU A 41 -0.91 16.47 5.68
N CYS A 42 0.13 17.13 6.15
CA CYS A 42 1.21 16.47 6.88
C CYS A 42 0.87 16.07 8.30
N ARG A 43 0.02 16.86 8.99
CA ARG A 43 -0.50 16.42 10.28
C ARG A 43 -1.36 15.19 10.13
N TRP A 44 -2.18 15.15 9.10
CA TRP A 44 -2.99 13.98 8.77
C TRP A 44 -2.11 12.77 8.43
N VAL A 45 -1.07 12.97 7.67
CA VAL A 45 -0.07 11.97 7.38
C VAL A 45 0.70 11.57 8.65
N LYS A 46 1.19 12.52 9.42
CA LYS A 46 1.98 12.31 10.65
C LYS A 46 1.15 11.86 11.85
N GLY A 47 -0.08 12.35 12.00
CA GLY A 47 -0.98 11.99 13.09
C GLY A 47 -1.56 10.58 13.02
N ASN A 48 -1.45 9.92 11.89
CA ASN A 48 -1.85 8.52 11.71
C ASN A 48 -0.68 7.55 11.93
N ASN A 49 0.27 7.89 12.82
CA ASN A 49 1.42 7.05 13.11
C ASN A 49 2.09 6.60 11.83
N ILE A 50 2.54 7.56 11.02
CA ILE A 50 3.42 7.19 9.96
C ILE A 50 4.64 6.65 10.64
N PRO A 51 4.85 5.40 10.49
CA PRO A 51 6.04 4.84 11.00
C PRO A 51 7.21 5.44 10.25
N GLU A 52 8.27 5.21 10.78
CA GLU A 52 9.62 5.41 10.36
C GLU A 52 9.95 4.79 8.99
N THR A 53 8.97 4.53 8.15
CA THR A 53 9.17 4.06 6.77
C THR A 53 9.08 5.23 5.81
N GLU A 54 9.96 5.26 4.84
CA GLU A 54 9.98 6.25 3.77
C GLU A 54 8.71 6.21 2.91
N ILE A 55 7.98 5.11 2.95
CA ILE A 55 6.74 4.86 2.20
C ILE A 55 5.58 4.67 3.17
N PRO A 56 4.78 5.71 3.43
CA PRO A 56 3.75 5.71 4.45
C PRO A 56 2.77 4.54 4.34
N ALA A 57 2.42 3.95 5.48
CA ALA A 57 1.50 2.84 5.66
C ALA A 57 1.98 1.47 5.13
N TRP A 58 3.15 1.40 4.54
CA TRP A 58 3.76 0.16 4.08
C TRP A 58 4.98 -0.22 4.91
N TYR A 59 5.08 -1.51 5.24
CA TYR A 59 6.13 -2.08 6.08
C TYR A 59 6.68 -3.34 5.45
N THR A 60 7.96 -3.58 5.62
CA THR A 60 8.62 -4.77 5.13
C THR A 60 9.17 -5.63 6.26
N HIS A 61 9.19 -6.92 6.02
CA HIS A 61 9.95 -7.91 6.80
C HIS A 61 10.69 -8.81 5.82
N ASN A 62 11.99 -9.03 6.02
CA ASN A 62 12.85 -9.75 5.08
C ASN A 62 12.63 -9.31 3.61
N ALA A 63 12.50 -8.02 3.41
CA ALA A 63 12.30 -7.45 2.09
C ALA A 63 12.75 -5.99 2.06
N LYS A 64 13.13 -5.51 0.88
CA LYS A 64 13.45 -4.12 0.61
C LYS A 64 12.38 -3.52 -0.29
N MET A 65 11.94 -2.30 0.02
CA MET A 65 11.05 -1.52 -0.82
C MET A 65 11.71 -0.22 -1.25
N GLU A 66 11.51 0.15 -2.50
CA GLU A 66 11.99 1.40 -3.08
C GLU A 66 10.91 1.99 -3.98
N LEU A 67 10.82 3.33 -4.01
CA LEU A 67 9.98 4.00 -5.00
C LEU A 67 10.61 3.90 -6.40
N GLU A 68 9.78 3.51 -7.35
CA GLU A 68 10.09 3.55 -8.77
C GLU A 68 9.33 4.73 -9.40
N LEU A 69 10.04 5.71 -9.91
CA LEU A 69 9.48 6.98 -10.42
C LEU A 69 9.49 7.07 -11.96
N THR A 70 10.13 6.11 -12.63
CA THR A 70 10.31 6.14 -14.09
C THR A 70 9.50 5.06 -14.80
N ASP A 71 9.31 3.92 -14.14
CA ASP A 71 8.58 2.77 -14.67
C ASP A 71 7.28 2.57 -13.87
N THR A 72 6.36 3.50 -14.04
CA THR A 72 5.09 3.58 -13.33
C THR A 72 3.97 2.89 -14.10
N LEU A 73 2.81 2.71 -13.47
CA LEU A 73 1.66 2.01 -14.05
C LEU A 73 1.17 2.66 -15.36
N ASN A 74 1.14 3.98 -15.40
CA ASN A 74 0.76 4.79 -16.57
C ASN A 74 1.19 6.24 -16.36
N GLU A 75 0.98 7.09 -17.38
CA GLU A 75 1.35 8.51 -17.38
C GLU A 75 0.67 9.39 -16.31
N HIS A 76 -0.36 8.87 -15.63
CA HIS A 76 -1.08 9.56 -14.55
C HIS A 76 -0.65 9.10 -13.16
N ARG A 77 0.39 8.28 -13.07
CA ARG A 77 0.95 7.77 -11.82
C ARG A 77 2.39 8.19 -11.67
N ASP A 78 2.69 8.86 -10.56
CA ASP A 78 4.00 9.41 -10.28
C ASP A 78 4.94 8.40 -9.62
N ALA A 79 4.40 7.29 -9.12
CA ALA A 79 5.19 6.28 -8.43
C ALA A 79 4.64 4.85 -8.63
N ALA A 80 5.54 3.91 -8.52
CA ALA A 80 5.29 2.49 -8.29
C ALA A 80 6.18 2.00 -7.15
N LEU A 81 5.94 0.83 -6.64
CA LEU A 81 6.72 0.22 -5.59
C LEU A 81 7.55 -0.94 -6.14
N ARG A 82 8.87 -0.81 -6.08
CA ARG A 82 9.80 -1.91 -6.35
C ARG A 82 10.01 -2.69 -5.07
N MET A 83 9.65 -3.97 -5.11
CA MET A 83 9.84 -4.90 -4.00
C MET A 83 10.92 -5.90 -4.34
N GLN A 84 11.86 -6.07 -3.42
CA GLN A 84 12.83 -7.15 -3.43
C GLN A 84 12.59 -8.00 -2.19
N PHE A 85 11.94 -9.14 -2.38
CA PHE A 85 11.69 -10.10 -1.31
C PHE A 85 12.90 -11.02 -1.12
N GLU A 86 13.33 -11.18 0.10
CA GLU A 86 14.13 -12.32 0.52
C GLU A 86 13.21 -13.53 0.76
N LYS A 87 13.80 -14.68 1.07
CA LYS A 87 13.02 -15.86 1.45
C LYS A 87 12.10 -15.53 2.63
N ASP A 88 10.82 -15.92 2.53
CA ASP A 88 9.79 -15.64 3.53
C ASP A 88 9.59 -14.13 3.79
N GLY A 89 9.92 -13.31 2.79
CA GLY A 89 9.75 -11.87 2.85
C GLY A 89 8.29 -11.43 2.75
N SER A 90 7.98 -10.27 3.32
CA SER A 90 6.61 -9.73 3.27
C SER A 90 6.56 -8.20 3.21
N LEU A 91 5.45 -7.72 2.63
CA LEU A 91 5.02 -6.35 2.58
C LEU A 91 3.65 -6.23 3.23
N THR A 92 3.48 -5.34 4.19
CA THR A 92 2.24 -5.19 4.97
C THR A 92 1.69 -3.78 4.90
N ASN A 93 0.37 -3.64 4.75
CA ASN A 93 -0.37 -2.39 4.87
C ASN A 93 -1.32 -2.44 6.06
N THR A 94 -1.21 -1.47 6.95
CA THR A 94 -2.01 -1.40 8.18
C THR A 94 -3.30 -0.60 8.04
N GLY A 95 -3.60 -0.09 6.84
CA GLY A 95 -4.72 0.82 6.63
C GLY A 95 -4.53 2.17 7.36
N TYR A 96 -5.63 2.81 7.71
CA TYR A 96 -5.61 4.06 8.49
C TYR A 96 -5.54 3.82 10.00
N CYS A 97 -6.33 2.88 10.50
CA CYS A 97 -6.38 2.47 11.91
C CYS A 97 -6.72 0.98 11.97
N GLY A 98 -6.03 0.15 11.19
CA GLY A 98 -6.43 -1.22 10.90
C GLY A 98 -7.39 -1.31 9.70
N ILE A 99 -7.59 -2.52 9.24
CA ILE A 99 -8.57 -2.88 8.21
C ILE A 99 -9.70 -3.62 8.90
N SER A 100 -10.91 -3.04 8.88
CA SER A 100 -12.07 -3.69 9.46
C SER A 100 -12.63 -4.73 8.48
N VAL A 101 -12.76 -5.96 8.94
CA VAL A 101 -13.37 -7.07 8.21
C VAL A 101 -14.45 -7.74 9.06
N LYS A 102 -15.47 -8.29 8.41
CA LYS A 102 -16.58 -8.99 9.05
C LYS A 102 -16.68 -10.43 8.55
N ALA A 103 -17.01 -11.32 9.45
CA ALA A 103 -17.21 -12.74 9.16
C ALA A 103 -18.23 -12.95 8.04
N GLY A 104 -17.86 -13.77 7.06
CA GLY A 104 -18.71 -14.08 5.91
C GLY A 104 -18.81 -12.97 4.85
N GLU A 105 -18.31 -11.76 5.11
CA GLU A 105 -18.25 -10.72 4.09
C GLU A 105 -17.09 -10.94 3.12
N SER A 106 -17.33 -10.59 1.87
CA SER A 106 -16.34 -10.69 0.80
C SER A 106 -15.76 -9.34 0.46
N TYR A 107 -14.48 -9.37 0.12
CA TYR A 107 -13.67 -8.21 -0.23
C TYR A 107 -13.02 -8.44 -1.60
N SER A 108 -13.22 -7.52 -2.51
CA SER A 108 -12.54 -7.52 -3.79
C SER A 108 -11.18 -6.83 -3.65
N LEU A 109 -10.12 -7.59 -3.91
CA LEU A 109 -8.77 -7.06 -4.02
C LEU A 109 -8.38 -7.09 -5.49
N TYR A 110 -7.78 -6.02 -5.96
CA TYR A 110 -7.02 -6.05 -7.20
C TYR A 110 -5.71 -5.28 -7.05
N LEU A 111 -4.73 -5.72 -7.79
CA LEU A 111 -3.45 -5.03 -7.88
C LEU A 111 -2.94 -5.04 -9.33
N PHE A 112 -2.13 -4.04 -9.66
CA PHE A 112 -1.37 -4.00 -10.88
C PHE A 112 0.08 -4.33 -10.56
N ALA A 113 0.60 -5.35 -11.20
CA ALA A 113 1.97 -5.81 -10.96
C ALA A 113 2.64 -6.28 -12.24
N LYS A 114 3.97 -6.30 -12.23
CA LYS A 114 4.81 -6.93 -13.23
C LYS A 114 6.08 -7.50 -12.62
N ALA A 115 6.62 -8.53 -13.22
CA ALA A 115 7.88 -9.14 -12.80
C ALA A 115 8.62 -9.72 -14.00
N LYS A 116 9.93 -9.52 -14.07
CA LYS A 116 10.76 -10.08 -15.15
C LYS A 116 10.82 -11.60 -15.07
N GLU A 117 10.96 -12.12 -13.86
CA GLU A 117 10.90 -13.53 -13.55
C GLU A 117 9.60 -13.81 -12.80
N GLU A 118 8.98 -14.96 -13.09
CA GLU A 118 7.74 -15.34 -12.41
C GLU A 118 7.94 -15.42 -10.91
N ILE A 119 7.06 -14.77 -10.17
CA ILE A 119 7.08 -14.72 -8.71
C ILE A 119 5.72 -15.11 -8.12
N GLY A 120 5.74 -16.06 -7.18
CA GLY A 120 4.57 -16.45 -6.41
C GLY A 120 4.37 -15.55 -5.20
N LEU A 121 3.20 -14.96 -5.09
CA LEU A 121 2.82 -14.09 -3.97
C LEU A 121 1.59 -14.65 -3.26
N ASP A 122 1.67 -14.75 -1.93
CA ASP A 122 0.52 -15.01 -1.07
C ASP A 122 -0.01 -13.68 -0.54
N VAL A 123 -1.30 -13.41 -0.76
CA VAL A 123 -1.98 -12.19 -0.30
C VAL A 123 -2.97 -12.57 0.77
N THR A 124 -2.79 -12.02 1.97
CA THR A 124 -3.58 -12.38 3.15
C THR A 124 -4.12 -11.14 3.86
N ILE A 125 -5.29 -11.27 4.46
CA ILE A 125 -5.76 -10.37 5.52
C ILE A 125 -5.52 -11.11 6.83
N GLN A 126 -4.76 -10.50 7.73
CA GLN A 126 -4.34 -11.14 8.97
C GLN A 126 -4.37 -10.18 10.18
N TYR A 127 -4.41 -10.74 11.37
CA TYR A 127 -4.32 -10.03 12.63
C TYR A 127 -3.42 -10.82 13.60
N GLN A 128 -2.38 -10.17 14.12
CA GLN A 128 -1.42 -10.77 15.06
C GLN A 128 -0.89 -12.14 14.61
N GLY A 129 -0.58 -12.29 13.32
CA GLY A 129 -0.07 -13.53 12.73
C GLY A 129 -1.15 -14.57 12.39
N LYS A 130 -2.41 -14.34 12.76
CA LYS A 130 -3.55 -15.20 12.37
C LYS A 130 -4.10 -14.75 11.03
N VAL A 131 -4.12 -15.65 10.05
CA VAL A 131 -4.73 -15.42 8.74
C VAL A 131 -6.25 -15.53 8.85
N LEU A 132 -6.96 -14.47 8.48
CA LEU A 132 -8.42 -14.40 8.45
C LEU A 132 -8.97 -14.81 7.09
N THR A 133 -8.23 -14.51 6.04
CA THR A 133 -8.51 -14.92 4.65
C THR A 133 -7.26 -14.70 3.81
N GLY A 134 -7.14 -15.39 2.69
CA GLY A 134 -6.02 -15.22 1.77
C GLY A 134 -6.20 -15.96 0.47
N ASN A 135 -5.38 -15.58 -0.50
CA ASN A 135 -5.28 -16.23 -1.80
C ASN A 135 -3.85 -16.05 -2.34
N SER A 136 -3.47 -16.84 -3.33
CA SER A 136 -2.16 -16.77 -3.96
C SER A 136 -2.30 -16.36 -5.41
N LEU A 137 -1.27 -15.71 -5.94
CA LEU A 137 -1.17 -15.34 -7.35
C LEU A 137 0.25 -15.54 -7.87
N LEU A 138 0.36 -15.73 -9.18
CA LEU A 138 1.63 -15.71 -9.90
C LEU A 138 1.71 -14.43 -10.72
N VAL A 139 2.76 -13.66 -10.49
CA VAL A 139 3.05 -12.44 -11.26
C VAL A 139 4.16 -12.73 -12.23
N SER A 140 3.96 -12.40 -13.50
CA SER A 140 4.97 -12.54 -14.54
C SER A 140 4.73 -11.53 -15.67
N GLY A 141 5.77 -11.27 -16.46
CA GLY A 141 5.69 -10.36 -17.60
C GLY A 141 6.26 -8.97 -17.35
N GLN A 142 6.63 -8.30 -18.42
CA GLN A 142 7.30 -7.00 -18.38
C GLN A 142 6.34 -5.82 -18.39
N GLU A 143 5.05 -6.07 -18.60
CA GLU A 143 4.00 -5.06 -18.59
C GLU A 143 3.12 -5.20 -17.36
N TYR A 144 2.66 -4.06 -16.82
CA TYR A 144 1.73 -4.09 -15.70
C TYR A 144 0.43 -4.80 -16.08
N THR A 145 0.14 -5.86 -15.38
CA THR A 145 -1.08 -6.66 -15.54
C THR A 145 -1.94 -6.52 -14.28
N ARG A 146 -3.24 -6.43 -14.47
CA ARG A 146 -4.21 -6.44 -13.37
C ARG A 146 -4.46 -7.87 -12.91
N TYR A 147 -4.33 -8.07 -11.60
CA TYR A 147 -4.67 -9.31 -10.92
C TYR A 147 -5.82 -9.05 -9.97
N ASP A 148 -6.92 -9.78 -10.15
CA ASP A 148 -8.11 -9.68 -9.32
C ASP A 148 -8.23 -10.91 -8.42
N MET A 149 -8.63 -10.70 -7.17
CA MET A 149 -8.93 -11.79 -6.24
C MET A 149 -10.07 -11.41 -5.31
N LYS A 150 -10.79 -12.43 -4.85
CA LYS A 150 -11.84 -12.31 -3.87
C LYS A 150 -11.39 -12.95 -2.56
N LEU A 151 -11.56 -12.23 -1.47
CA LEU A 151 -11.21 -12.65 -0.12
C LEU A 151 -12.47 -12.64 0.75
N THR A 152 -12.77 -13.76 1.41
CA THR A 152 -13.93 -13.85 2.32
C THR A 152 -13.41 -14.05 3.73
N ALA A 153 -13.71 -13.11 4.63
CA ALA A 153 -13.22 -13.15 6.00
C ALA A 153 -13.91 -14.27 6.80
N ALA A 154 -13.11 -15.00 7.56
CA ALA A 154 -13.61 -16.07 8.43
C ALA A 154 -14.17 -15.56 9.76
N GLU A 155 -13.75 -14.38 10.20
CA GLU A 155 -14.09 -13.79 11.50
C GLU A 155 -14.15 -12.27 11.42
N ASP A 156 -14.78 -11.66 12.42
CA ASP A 156 -14.74 -10.22 12.61
C ASP A 156 -13.38 -9.77 13.13
N CYS A 157 -12.85 -8.70 12.54
CA CYS A 157 -11.63 -8.05 13.03
C CYS A 157 -11.64 -6.58 12.64
N HIS A 158 -11.31 -5.68 13.57
CA HIS A 158 -11.26 -4.24 13.31
C HIS A 158 -9.85 -3.71 13.05
N GLU A 159 -8.84 -4.49 13.36
CA GLU A 159 -7.43 -4.10 13.29
C GLU A 159 -6.61 -5.02 12.38
N ALA A 160 -7.26 -5.64 11.39
CA ALA A 160 -6.58 -6.50 10.45
C ALA A 160 -5.60 -5.72 9.56
N GLN A 161 -4.70 -6.44 8.95
CA GLN A 161 -3.67 -5.91 8.04
C GLN A 161 -3.70 -6.72 6.74
N LEU A 162 -3.42 -6.04 5.62
CA LEU A 162 -3.13 -6.72 4.35
C LEU A 162 -1.65 -7.06 4.31
N THR A 163 -1.33 -8.32 4.04
CA THR A 163 0.05 -8.76 3.87
C THR A 163 0.22 -9.46 2.53
N ILE A 164 1.25 -9.07 1.79
CA ILE A 164 1.72 -9.72 0.56
C ILE A 164 3.05 -10.36 0.91
N SER A 165 3.14 -11.67 0.80
CA SER A 165 4.36 -12.41 1.15
C SER A 165 4.86 -13.26 -0.01
N CYS A 166 6.18 -13.49 -0.02
CA CYS A 166 6.86 -14.32 -1.00
C CYS A 166 7.72 -15.36 -0.29
N LYS A 167 7.45 -16.65 -0.53
CA LYS A 167 8.19 -17.75 0.11
C LYS A 167 9.59 -17.93 -0.42
N GLU A 168 9.75 -17.83 -1.73
CA GLU A 168 11.02 -18.13 -2.40
C GLU A 168 11.93 -16.91 -2.53
N GLY A 169 11.39 -15.70 -2.38
CA GLY A 169 12.04 -14.46 -2.70
C GLY A 169 11.90 -14.09 -4.18
N GLY A 170 12.31 -12.88 -4.54
CA GLY A 170 12.24 -12.36 -5.91
C GLY A 170 11.93 -10.88 -5.98
N GLU A 171 11.86 -10.35 -7.19
CA GLU A 171 11.57 -8.94 -7.45
C GLU A 171 10.23 -8.77 -8.17
N VAL A 172 9.44 -7.81 -7.73
CA VAL A 172 8.17 -7.40 -8.35
C VAL A 172 8.00 -5.89 -8.29
N LEU A 173 7.40 -5.32 -9.33
CA LEU A 173 6.92 -3.94 -9.35
C LEU A 173 5.42 -3.93 -9.12
N LEU A 174 4.98 -3.15 -8.14
CA LEU A 174 3.58 -2.95 -7.78
C LEU A 174 3.18 -1.52 -8.16
N GLY A 175 2.24 -1.35 -9.09
CA GLY A 175 1.79 -0.04 -9.56
C GLY A 175 0.61 0.51 -8.76
N PHE A 176 -0.25 -0.35 -8.27
CA PHE A 176 -1.44 0.02 -7.50
C PHE A 176 -2.04 -1.18 -6.81
N ILE A 177 -2.59 -0.97 -5.61
CA ILE A 177 -3.28 -2.02 -4.84
C ILE A 177 -4.58 -1.47 -4.27
N SER A 178 -5.68 -2.19 -4.45
CA SER A 178 -6.99 -1.83 -3.92
C SER A 178 -7.64 -3.00 -3.20
N LEU A 179 -8.24 -2.71 -2.05
CA LEU A 179 -9.05 -3.65 -1.28
C LEU A 179 -10.34 -2.94 -0.88
N MET A 180 -11.48 -3.46 -1.32
CA MET A 180 -12.81 -2.88 -1.07
C MET A 180 -13.80 -3.97 -0.67
N PRO A 181 -14.72 -3.71 0.29
CA PRO A 181 -15.81 -4.64 0.56
C PRO A 181 -16.77 -4.71 -0.63
N ASP A 182 -17.27 -5.90 -0.93
CA ASP A 182 -18.19 -6.12 -2.06
C ASP A 182 -19.58 -5.49 -1.84
N ASN A 183 -19.96 -5.28 -0.58
CA ASN A 183 -21.24 -4.66 -0.19
C ASN A 183 -21.19 -3.13 -0.09
N THR A 184 -20.20 -2.49 -0.68
CA THR A 184 -20.14 -1.03 -0.74
C THR A 184 -21.28 -0.53 -1.63
N TYR A 185 -22.26 0.13 -1.04
CA TYR A 185 -23.32 0.80 -1.78
C TYR A 185 -22.69 1.95 -2.61
N MET A 186 -22.90 1.89 -3.90
CA MET A 186 -22.64 3.01 -4.81
C MET A 186 -23.75 4.05 -4.67
#